data_ccdf25547ad9b2da42679becaa1f4a62
#
_entry.id   ccdf25547ad9b2da42679becaa1f4a62
#
_cell.length_a   1.000
_cell.length_b   1.000
_cell.length_c   1.000
_cell.angle_alpha   90.00
_cell.angle_beta   90.00
_cell.angle_gamma   90.00
#
_symmetry.space_group_name_H-M   'P 1'
#
loop_
_entity.id
_entity.type
_entity.pdbx_description
1 polymer ?
#
loop_
_entity_poly.entity_id
_entity_poly.type
_entity_poly.pdbx_seq_one_letter_code
_entity_poly.pdbx_strand_id
1 'polypeptide(L)'
;MPQWSKLLSGRFIHRTICFSVGVALLVTPITASAASSSNGKYQNVQFAAEQSGKANFQGSLLTVGENRFLTRSNIEKEWDGIDPDYKPDQAVKAVKELLSLEDYEALFPNRLGSPAWYEIAKGKEYFKADQKDYFSYSNLIDAVTEVANIKLKISHRKGSPGVQEINRLDKDARIETLVSRSSDFNSAKNKKQEIVTVIIDFGTFLKEGFKKDRKRELAAFLANLAHETGGGWSTAPGGELKWGLFWNENIAGRTGVNTSAFVDEASAALYPGVKDKRYYGRGPIMLSWNFNYGLFSSIIYGDKNVLLKNPEIVSADGKVGFMTAILFWMTPQDPKPSAHDVIINKWKPSKADIAKGLSQPGFGITIMVLNGLEANLGEVEGSSVKRRAGHYRDITKTMGVDITGEKVDTLGMKPF
;
A
#
# COMPACT_ATOMS: atom_id res chain seq x y z
N MET A 1 25.19 -25.35 31.95
CA MET A 1 26.32 -24.45 31.71
C MET A 1 27.19 -25.06 30.64
N PRO A 2 27.46 -24.41 29.52
CA PRO A 2 28.68 -23.67 29.34
C PRO A 2 28.43 -22.26 28.70
N GLN A 3 29.44 -21.44 28.94
CA GLN A 3 29.67 -20.05 28.60
C GLN A 3 29.64 -19.76 27.09
N TRP A 4 28.96 -18.64 26.71
CA TRP A 4 29.28 -17.88 25.49
C TRP A 4 29.40 -16.40 25.85
N SER A 5 30.60 -15.99 26.21
CA SER A 5 31.01 -14.60 26.23
C SER A 5 32.17 -14.40 25.25
N LYS A 6 32.15 -13.31 24.52
CA LYS A 6 33.14 -12.75 23.59
C LYS A 6 32.92 -13.06 22.13
N LEU A 7 32.37 -12.06 21.45
CA LEU A 7 32.87 -11.46 20.21
C LEU A 7 31.86 -10.38 19.74
N LEU A 8 32.08 -9.16 20.25
CA LEU A 8 31.50 -7.93 19.70
C LEU A 8 32.64 -7.03 19.28
N SER A 9 32.96 -7.00 18.01
CA SER A 9 33.59 -5.84 17.36
C SER A 9 33.36 -5.91 15.85
N GLY A 10 32.66 -4.93 15.31
CA GLY A 10 32.77 -4.54 13.93
C GLY A 10 31.59 -4.80 12.99
N ARG A 11 30.91 -3.72 12.64
CA ARG A 11 30.05 -3.47 11.50
C ARG A 11 28.55 -3.69 11.69
N PHE A 12 27.84 -2.57 11.80
CA PHE A 12 26.39 -2.45 11.77
C PHE A 12 25.83 -2.98 10.44
N ILE A 13 25.09 -4.08 10.54
CA ILE A 13 24.15 -4.54 9.53
C ILE A 13 22.78 -4.48 10.19
N HIS A 14 21.92 -3.58 9.74
CA HIS A 14 20.53 -3.51 10.20
C HIS A 14 19.80 -4.78 9.74
N ARG A 15 19.70 -5.76 10.62
CA ARG A 15 18.78 -6.89 10.48
C ARG A 15 17.46 -6.52 11.16
N THR A 16 16.42 -6.34 10.38
CA THR A 16 15.05 -6.32 10.91
C THR A 16 14.69 -7.75 11.31
N ILE A 17 14.84 -8.05 12.58
CA ILE A 17 14.43 -9.33 13.16
C ILE A 17 13.04 -9.11 13.75
N CYS A 18 12.04 -9.82 13.24
CA CYS A 18 10.75 -9.97 13.89
C CYS A 18 10.91 -10.86 15.12
N PHE A 19 10.99 -10.28 16.31
CA PHE A 19 10.84 -11.00 17.58
C PHE A 19 9.52 -10.62 18.23
N SER A 20 8.69 -11.63 18.47
CA SER A 20 7.55 -11.58 19.37
C SER A 20 8.04 -11.75 20.82
N VAL A 21 8.08 -10.66 21.59
CA VAL A 21 8.21 -10.72 23.05
C VAL A 21 7.21 -9.73 23.66
N GLY A 22 6.28 -10.24 24.47
CA GLY A 22 5.28 -9.47 25.16
C GLY A 22 5.83 -8.74 26.38
N VAL A 23 5.44 -7.50 26.57
CA VAL A 23 5.43 -6.79 27.87
C VAL A 23 4.27 -5.80 27.90
N ALA A 24 3.49 -5.86 28.97
CA ALA A 24 2.33 -5.01 29.20
C ALA A 24 2.69 -3.60 29.62
N LEU A 25 1.84 -2.61 29.28
CA LEU A 25 1.61 -1.44 30.10
C LEU A 25 0.32 -0.66 29.73
N LEU A 26 -0.29 -0.13 30.76
CA LEU A 26 -1.58 0.50 30.95
C LEU A 26 -1.94 1.62 29.95
N VAL A 27 -3.18 1.65 29.51
CA VAL A 27 -3.76 2.67 28.64
C VAL A 27 -4.92 3.38 29.33
N THR A 28 -4.88 4.70 29.36
CA THR A 28 -6.05 5.54 29.63
C THR A 28 -6.79 5.85 28.32
N PRO A 29 -8.12 5.87 28.31
CA PRO A 29 -8.88 6.09 27.09
C PRO A 29 -8.93 7.57 26.71
N ILE A 30 -8.56 7.88 25.48
CA ILE A 30 -8.87 9.16 24.83
C ILE A 30 -10.02 8.89 23.86
N THR A 31 -11.14 9.54 24.09
CA THR A 31 -12.31 9.52 23.22
C THR A 31 -11.98 10.22 21.90
N ALA A 32 -11.93 9.46 20.81
CA ALA A 32 -11.83 10.02 19.48
C ALA A 32 -13.22 10.52 19.03
N SER A 33 -13.34 11.82 18.85
CA SER A 33 -14.45 12.44 18.14
C SER A 33 -14.37 12.05 16.66
N ALA A 34 -15.44 11.46 16.14
CA ALA A 34 -15.53 11.07 14.75
C ALA A 34 -15.43 12.31 13.85
N ALA A 35 -14.47 12.30 12.93
CA ALA A 35 -14.37 13.28 11.87
C ALA A 35 -15.59 13.10 10.94
N SER A 36 -16.49 14.06 10.95
CA SER A 36 -17.62 14.13 10.04
C SER A 36 -17.15 14.46 8.64
N SER A 37 -17.53 13.59 7.73
CA SER A 37 -17.69 13.73 6.26
C SER A 37 -16.90 14.84 5.54
N SER A 38 -15.96 14.44 4.71
CA SER A 38 -15.29 15.21 3.64
C SER A 38 -16.27 15.83 2.60
N ASN A 39 -17.53 15.43 2.58
CA ASN A 39 -18.56 15.89 1.64
C ASN A 39 -18.83 17.41 1.67
N GLY A 40 -18.67 18.07 2.81
CA GLY A 40 -18.96 19.51 2.92
C GLY A 40 -17.93 20.40 2.18
N LYS A 41 -16.67 19.99 2.11
CA LYS A 41 -15.63 20.75 1.39
C LYS A 41 -15.76 20.67 -0.13
N TYR A 42 -16.18 19.51 -0.64
CA TYR A 42 -16.35 19.32 -2.09
C TYR A 42 -17.60 20.01 -2.65
N GLN A 43 -18.68 20.08 -1.88
CA GLN A 43 -19.87 20.83 -2.31
C GLN A 43 -19.58 22.33 -2.50
N ASN A 44 -18.78 22.93 -1.61
CA ASN A 44 -18.41 24.35 -1.73
C ASN A 44 -17.49 24.63 -2.93
N VAL A 45 -16.61 23.71 -3.29
CA VAL A 45 -15.73 23.84 -4.48
C VAL A 45 -16.52 23.67 -5.78
N GLN A 46 -17.49 22.75 -5.80
CA GLN A 46 -18.36 22.55 -6.96
C GLN A 46 -19.24 23.76 -7.23
N PHE A 47 -19.82 24.37 -6.19
CA PHE A 47 -20.63 25.60 -6.30
C PHE A 47 -19.81 26.80 -6.79
N ALA A 48 -18.57 26.95 -6.32
CA ALA A 48 -17.67 28.01 -6.79
C ALA A 48 -17.25 27.82 -8.26
N ALA A 49 -17.04 26.56 -8.69
CA ALA A 49 -16.67 26.24 -10.06
C ALA A 49 -17.81 26.44 -11.06
N GLU A 50 -19.06 26.15 -10.68
CA GLU A 50 -20.23 26.39 -11.52
C GLU A 50 -20.57 27.91 -11.69
N GLN A 51 -20.28 28.70 -10.65
CA GLN A 51 -20.47 30.18 -10.74
C GLN A 51 -19.30 30.90 -11.44
N SER A 52 -18.10 30.30 -11.45
CA SER A 52 -16.92 30.88 -12.12
C SER A 52 -16.78 30.51 -13.60
N GLY A 53 -17.80 29.97 -14.23
CA GLY A 53 -17.83 29.39 -15.59
C GLY A 53 -17.39 30.27 -16.77
N LYS A 54 -16.52 31.23 -16.55
CA LYS A 54 -15.88 32.09 -17.60
C LYS A 54 -14.40 32.43 -17.29
N ALA A 55 -13.74 31.76 -16.41
CA ALA A 55 -12.29 31.96 -16.26
C ALA A 55 -11.54 31.04 -17.24
N ASN A 56 -10.93 31.64 -18.24
CA ASN A 56 -9.95 31.02 -19.11
C ASN A 56 -8.75 30.56 -18.27
N PHE A 57 -8.76 29.32 -17.76
CA PHE A 57 -7.63 28.69 -17.11
C PHE A 57 -6.57 28.22 -18.15
N GLN A 58 -6.12 29.12 -19.01
CA GLN A 58 -4.89 28.89 -19.76
C GLN A 58 -3.70 29.31 -18.89
N GLY A 59 -3.03 28.34 -18.28
CA GLY A 59 -1.65 28.49 -17.88
C GLY A 59 -1.32 28.78 -16.42
N SER A 60 -2.21 28.65 -15.43
CA SER A 60 -1.78 28.65 -14.03
C SER A 60 -1.38 27.24 -13.61
N LEU A 61 -0.10 27.05 -13.32
CA LEU A 61 0.38 25.84 -12.67
C LEU A 61 -0.25 25.74 -11.28
N LEU A 62 -0.99 24.65 -11.02
CA LEU A 62 -1.53 24.39 -9.69
C LEU A 62 -0.41 24.43 -8.64
N THR A 63 -0.71 24.92 -7.45
CA THR A 63 0.14 24.77 -6.27
C THR A 63 -0.22 23.48 -5.53
N VAL A 64 0.71 22.94 -4.74
CA VAL A 64 0.45 21.71 -3.99
C VAL A 64 -0.72 21.91 -3.02
N GLY A 65 -1.72 21.05 -3.11
CA GLY A 65 -2.99 21.14 -2.37
C GLY A 65 -4.07 21.93 -3.10
N GLU A 66 -3.78 22.57 -4.22
CA GLU A 66 -4.77 23.30 -5.00
C GLU A 66 -5.60 22.34 -5.88
N ASN A 67 -6.88 22.66 -6.00
CA ASN A 67 -7.88 21.89 -6.71
C ASN A 67 -8.38 22.66 -7.94
N ARG A 68 -8.67 21.93 -9.02
CA ARG A 68 -9.44 22.46 -10.15
C ARG A 68 -10.54 21.49 -10.58
N PHE A 69 -11.69 22.04 -10.98
CA PHE A 69 -12.73 21.25 -11.63
C PHE A 69 -12.36 21.02 -13.10
N LEU A 70 -12.58 19.80 -13.58
CA LEU A 70 -12.36 19.44 -14.98
C LEU A 70 -13.67 19.17 -15.71
N THR A 71 -13.78 19.71 -16.93
CA THR A 71 -14.84 19.30 -17.86
C THR A 71 -14.59 17.87 -18.34
N ARG A 72 -15.63 17.21 -18.88
CA ARG A 72 -15.45 15.88 -19.48
C ARG A 72 -14.40 15.88 -20.60
N SER A 73 -14.40 16.94 -21.44
CA SER A 73 -13.42 17.10 -22.52
C SER A 73 -11.98 17.21 -21.99
N ASN A 74 -11.78 17.91 -20.87
CA ASN A 74 -10.45 18.01 -20.26
C ASN A 74 -10.00 16.67 -19.65
N ILE A 75 -10.92 15.93 -19.04
CA ILE A 75 -10.62 14.60 -18.51
C ILE A 75 -10.24 13.64 -19.65
N GLU A 76 -10.99 13.68 -20.76
CA GLU A 76 -10.67 12.87 -21.93
C GLU A 76 -9.27 13.17 -22.46
N LYS A 77 -8.92 14.44 -22.58
CA LYS A 77 -7.66 14.88 -23.15
C LYS A 77 -6.46 14.71 -22.21
N GLU A 78 -6.63 14.99 -20.90
CA GLU A 78 -5.54 15.12 -19.94
C GLU A 78 -5.38 13.89 -19.05
N TRP A 79 -6.39 12.99 -19.01
CA TRP A 79 -6.48 11.86 -18.09
C TRP A 79 -6.89 10.55 -18.76
N ASP A 80 -6.87 10.49 -20.09
CA ASP A 80 -7.32 9.31 -20.87
C ASP A 80 -8.76 8.90 -20.53
N GLY A 81 -9.61 9.88 -20.28
CA GLY A 81 -11.02 9.65 -19.96
C GLY A 81 -11.29 9.02 -18.57
N ILE A 82 -12.54 8.64 -18.37
CA ILE A 82 -13.02 7.81 -17.25
C ILE A 82 -13.72 6.59 -17.85
N ASP A 83 -13.06 5.45 -17.78
CA ASP A 83 -13.63 4.19 -18.25
C ASP A 83 -14.77 3.76 -17.33
N PRO A 84 -16.01 3.53 -17.86
CA PRO A 84 -17.11 3.01 -17.07
C PRO A 84 -16.83 1.67 -16.40
N ASP A 85 -15.99 0.82 -17.02
CA ASP A 85 -15.64 -0.49 -16.49
C ASP A 85 -14.72 -0.43 -15.25
N TYR A 86 -14.11 0.74 -15.00
CA TYR A 86 -13.22 0.96 -13.85
C TYR A 86 -13.85 1.83 -12.76
N LYS A 87 -15.18 2.01 -12.80
CA LYS A 87 -15.93 2.69 -11.74
C LYS A 87 -16.04 1.84 -10.48
N PRO A 88 -16.33 2.45 -9.32
CA PRO A 88 -16.39 1.76 -8.02
C PRO A 88 -17.26 0.50 -8.01
N ASP A 89 -18.47 0.55 -8.57
CA ASP A 89 -19.40 -0.58 -8.63
C ASP A 89 -18.82 -1.76 -9.42
N GLN A 90 -18.15 -1.48 -10.55
CA GLN A 90 -17.53 -2.49 -11.39
C GLN A 90 -16.25 -3.06 -10.74
N ALA A 91 -15.48 -2.25 -10.03
CA ALA A 91 -14.33 -2.71 -9.27
C ALA A 91 -14.76 -3.65 -8.13
N VAL A 92 -15.79 -3.28 -7.38
CA VAL A 92 -16.37 -4.13 -6.33
C VAL A 92 -16.90 -5.45 -6.89
N LYS A 93 -17.62 -5.39 -8.02
CA LYS A 93 -18.11 -6.59 -8.71
C LYS A 93 -16.96 -7.54 -9.07
N ALA A 94 -15.85 -6.98 -9.61
CA ALA A 94 -14.69 -7.79 -9.97
C ALA A 94 -14.06 -8.51 -8.77
N VAL A 95 -13.94 -7.83 -7.62
CA VAL A 95 -13.43 -8.47 -6.38
C VAL A 95 -14.38 -9.59 -5.93
N LYS A 96 -15.69 -9.32 -5.88
CA LYS A 96 -16.70 -10.31 -5.45
C LYS A 96 -16.78 -11.54 -6.36
N GLU A 97 -16.49 -11.39 -7.65
CA GLU A 97 -16.39 -12.51 -8.61
C GLU A 97 -15.17 -13.43 -8.37
N LEU A 98 -14.12 -12.90 -7.73
CA LEU A 98 -12.88 -13.63 -7.47
C LEU A 98 -12.80 -14.18 -6.04
N LEU A 99 -13.42 -13.50 -5.08
CA LEU A 99 -13.34 -13.79 -3.65
C LEU A 99 -14.69 -13.54 -3.01
N SER A 100 -15.37 -14.58 -2.59
CA SER A 100 -16.58 -14.46 -1.76
C SER A 100 -16.24 -14.10 -0.31
N LEU A 101 -17.22 -13.64 0.46
CA LEU A 101 -17.06 -13.45 1.91
C LEU A 101 -16.66 -14.76 2.58
N GLU A 102 -17.30 -15.88 2.21
CA GLU A 102 -17.03 -17.19 2.78
C GLU A 102 -15.59 -17.64 2.51
N ASP A 103 -15.11 -17.50 1.27
CA ASP A 103 -13.72 -17.82 0.90
C ASP A 103 -12.72 -16.94 1.66
N TYR A 104 -13.01 -15.64 1.80
CA TYR A 104 -12.16 -14.72 2.55
C TYR A 104 -12.06 -15.11 4.02
N GLU A 105 -13.17 -15.42 4.65
CA GLU A 105 -13.22 -15.86 6.06
C GLU A 105 -12.56 -17.23 6.26
N ALA A 106 -12.67 -18.12 5.29
CA ALA A 106 -11.99 -19.41 5.30
C ALA A 106 -10.45 -19.27 5.17
N LEU A 107 -9.98 -18.28 4.40
CA LEU A 107 -8.55 -17.97 4.28
C LEU A 107 -7.99 -17.37 5.57
N PHE A 108 -8.72 -16.46 6.22
CA PHE A 108 -8.24 -15.68 7.36
C PHE A 108 -9.18 -15.74 8.58
N PRO A 109 -9.48 -16.94 9.09
CA PRO A 109 -10.43 -17.10 10.21
C PRO A 109 -9.93 -16.41 11.49
N ASN A 110 -8.61 -16.34 11.70
CA ASN A 110 -7.98 -15.80 12.92
C ASN A 110 -7.59 -14.31 12.78
N ARG A 111 -8.12 -13.59 11.77
CA ARG A 111 -7.82 -12.16 11.55
C ARG A 111 -8.22 -11.32 12.75
N LEU A 112 -7.52 -10.22 12.97
CA LEU A 112 -7.69 -9.30 14.10
C LEU A 112 -9.15 -8.86 14.27
N GLY A 113 -9.76 -9.22 15.40
CA GLY A 113 -11.14 -8.86 15.75
C GLY A 113 -12.20 -9.81 15.19
N SER A 114 -11.83 -10.91 14.52
CA SER A 114 -12.76 -11.98 14.13
C SER A 114 -13.25 -12.76 15.35
N PRO A 115 -14.37 -13.52 15.27
CA PRO A 115 -14.81 -14.38 16.36
C PRO A 115 -13.71 -15.34 16.85
N ALA A 116 -12.97 -15.96 15.95
CA ALA A 116 -11.87 -16.87 16.32
C ALA A 116 -10.71 -16.15 17.00
N TRP A 117 -10.41 -14.91 16.58
CA TRP A 117 -9.38 -14.09 17.22
C TRP A 117 -9.72 -13.82 18.70
N TYR A 118 -10.99 -13.55 19.03
CA TYR A 118 -11.40 -13.31 20.42
C TYR A 118 -11.13 -14.51 21.32
N GLU A 119 -11.37 -15.74 20.82
CA GLU A 119 -11.07 -16.96 21.58
C GLU A 119 -9.57 -17.16 21.75
N ILE A 120 -8.78 -16.87 20.72
CA ILE A 120 -7.31 -16.98 20.73
C ILE A 120 -6.68 -15.93 21.65
N ALA A 121 -7.16 -14.69 21.57
CA ALA A 121 -6.59 -13.56 22.27
C ALA A 121 -6.98 -13.48 23.74
N LYS A 122 -8.03 -14.19 24.15
CA LYS A 122 -8.53 -14.19 25.54
C LYS A 122 -7.43 -14.50 26.53
N GLY A 123 -7.23 -13.61 27.52
CA GLY A 123 -6.18 -13.72 28.52
C GLY A 123 -4.77 -13.40 28.05
N LYS A 124 -4.58 -12.91 26.82
CA LYS A 124 -3.30 -12.42 26.29
C LYS A 124 -3.19 -10.91 26.51
N GLU A 125 -1.94 -10.43 26.63
CA GLU A 125 -1.65 -8.99 26.83
C GLU A 125 -2.20 -8.07 25.72
N TYR A 126 -2.31 -8.59 24.49
CA TYR A 126 -2.83 -7.84 23.35
C TYR A 126 -4.35 -7.90 23.22
N PHE A 127 -5.05 -8.61 24.10
CA PHE A 127 -6.51 -8.70 24.09
C PHE A 127 -7.16 -7.33 24.32
N LYS A 128 -8.15 -7.00 23.50
CA LYS A 128 -9.00 -5.84 23.66
C LYS A 128 -10.45 -6.29 23.50
N ALA A 129 -11.28 -6.06 24.51
CA ALA A 129 -12.68 -6.50 24.51
C ALA A 129 -13.54 -5.82 23.43
N ASP A 130 -13.12 -4.65 22.95
CA ASP A 130 -13.79 -3.83 21.94
C ASP A 130 -13.04 -3.83 20.57
N GLN A 131 -12.16 -4.82 20.35
CA GLN A 131 -11.42 -4.93 19.11
C GLN A 131 -12.38 -5.13 17.93
N LYS A 132 -12.49 -4.15 17.05
CA LYS A 132 -13.23 -4.30 15.81
C LYS A 132 -12.53 -5.28 14.86
N ASP A 133 -13.30 -5.96 14.01
CA ASP A 133 -12.75 -6.74 12.91
C ASP A 133 -12.08 -5.81 11.88
N TYR A 134 -10.82 -5.49 12.17
CA TYR A 134 -10.03 -4.52 11.41
C TYR A 134 -9.83 -4.97 9.96
N PHE A 135 -9.62 -6.26 9.74
CA PHE A 135 -9.44 -6.85 8.42
C PHE A 135 -10.75 -7.47 7.89
N SER A 136 -11.90 -6.94 8.25
CA SER A 136 -13.17 -7.45 7.74
C SER A 136 -13.24 -7.38 6.21
N TYR A 137 -13.99 -8.32 5.62
CA TYR A 137 -14.25 -8.30 4.18
C TYR A 137 -14.95 -6.99 3.75
N SER A 138 -15.82 -6.44 4.58
CA SER A 138 -16.45 -5.14 4.31
C SER A 138 -15.43 -4.02 4.18
N ASN A 139 -14.44 -3.95 5.09
CA ASN A 139 -13.37 -2.94 4.99
C ASN A 139 -12.56 -3.06 3.70
N LEU A 140 -12.31 -4.30 3.22
CA LEU A 140 -11.67 -4.51 1.92
C LEU A 140 -12.55 -3.99 0.77
N ILE A 141 -13.85 -4.31 0.76
CA ILE A 141 -14.79 -3.86 -0.27
C ILE A 141 -14.95 -2.34 -0.26
N ASP A 142 -15.07 -1.73 0.92
CA ASP A 142 -15.16 -0.28 1.06
C ASP A 142 -13.87 0.42 0.58
N ALA A 143 -12.71 -0.16 0.87
CA ALA A 143 -11.44 0.35 0.36
C ALA A 143 -11.36 0.28 -1.17
N VAL A 144 -11.79 -0.83 -1.77
CA VAL A 144 -11.86 -0.98 -3.25
C VAL A 144 -12.80 0.08 -3.85
N THR A 145 -13.95 0.31 -3.21
CA THR A 145 -14.91 1.34 -3.64
C THR A 145 -14.28 2.72 -3.69
N GLU A 146 -13.62 3.10 -2.59
CA GLU A 146 -13.02 4.44 -2.47
C GLU A 146 -11.84 4.64 -3.44
N VAL A 147 -10.90 3.68 -3.50
CA VAL A 147 -9.73 3.83 -4.39
C VAL A 147 -10.13 3.78 -5.87
N ALA A 148 -11.16 2.99 -6.22
CA ALA A 148 -11.62 2.90 -7.59
C ALA A 148 -12.18 4.24 -8.14
N ASN A 149 -12.52 5.18 -7.27
CA ASN A 149 -12.89 6.54 -7.67
C ASN A 149 -11.68 7.45 -7.97
N ILE A 150 -10.45 6.95 -7.81
CA ILE A 150 -9.23 7.75 -7.92
C ILE A 150 -8.43 7.35 -9.16
N LYS A 151 -7.97 8.36 -9.93
CA LYS A 151 -6.84 8.22 -10.87
C LYS A 151 -5.65 9.03 -10.33
N LEU A 152 -4.46 8.55 -10.60
CA LEU A 152 -3.21 9.22 -10.27
C LEU A 152 -2.44 9.47 -11.55
N LYS A 153 -1.92 10.69 -11.73
CA LYS A 153 -1.04 11.05 -12.83
C LYS A 153 0.32 11.41 -12.27
N ILE A 154 1.33 10.59 -12.57
CA ILE A 154 2.72 10.81 -12.18
C ILE A 154 3.46 11.31 -13.41
N SER A 155 3.97 12.53 -13.34
CA SER A 155 4.76 13.18 -14.39
C SER A 155 6.18 13.38 -13.89
N HIS A 156 7.19 12.86 -14.60
CA HIS A 156 8.59 13.07 -14.24
C HIS A 156 9.39 13.66 -15.39
N ARG A 157 10.51 14.29 -15.09
CA ARG A 157 11.44 14.81 -16.09
C ARG A 157 12.30 13.68 -16.61
N LYS A 158 12.33 13.52 -17.94
CA LYS A 158 13.10 12.46 -18.62
C LYS A 158 14.57 12.49 -18.20
N GLY A 159 15.08 11.35 -17.75
CA GLY A 159 16.46 11.26 -17.21
C GLY A 159 16.63 11.77 -15.77
N SER A 160 15.56 12.22 -15.11
CA SER A 160 15.56 12.68 -13.73
C SER A 160 14.29 12.17 -13.01
N PRO A 161 14.15 10.87 -12.81
CA PRO A 161 12.89 10.27 -12.32
C PRO A 161 12.46 10.78 -10.93
N GLY A 162 13.41 11.13 -10.06
CA GLY A 162 13.10 11.76 -8.76
C GLY A 162 12.55 13.19 -8.87
N VAL A 163 12.60 13.83 -10.04
CA VAL A 163 12.03 15.16 -10.30
C VAL A 163 10.65 14.99 -10.87
N GLN A 164 9.65 14.92 -10.00
CA GLN A 164 8.29 14.53 -10.37
C GLN A 164 7.21 15.48 -9.83
N GLU A 165 6.06 15.38 -10.48
CA GLU A 165 4.80 15.97 -10.08
C GLU A 165 3.73 14.89 -10.06
N ILE A 166 2.86 14.90 -9.05
CA ILE A 166 1.79 13.94 -8.88
C ILE A 166 0.46 14.67 -8.75
N ASN A 167 -0.46 14.37 -9.65
CA ASN A 167 -1.82 14.86 -9.63
C ASN A 167 -2.77 13.70 -9.32
N ARG A 168 -3.83 13.98 -8.56
CA ARG A 168 -4.94 13.10 -8.25
C ARG A 168 -6.18 13.59 -8.97
N LEU A 169 -6.93 12.70 -9.59
CA LEU A 169 -8.28 12.95 -10.09
C LEU A 169 -9.29 12.17 -9.25
N ASP A 170 -10.27 12.86 -8.69
CA ASP A 170 -11.52 12.31 -8.22
C ASP A 170 -12.46 12.15 -9.41
N LYS A 171 -12.81 10.92 -9.77
CA LYS A 171 -13.59 10.64 -10.99
C LYS A 171 -15.04 11.13 -10.90
N ASP A 172 -15.68 10.99 -9.73
CA ASP A 172 -17.07 11.40 -9.54
C ASP A 172 -17.20 12.91 -9.42
N ALA A 173 -16.35 13.53 -8.58
CA ALA A 173 -16.33 14.98 -8.40
C ALA A 173 -15.73 15.72 -9.62
N ARG A 174 -14.97 15.04 -10.46
CA ARG A 174 -14.19 15.62 -11.57
C ARG A 174 -13.22 16.69 -11.07
N ILE A 175 -12.62 16.47 -9.91
CA ILE A 175 -11.68 17.39 -9.28
C ILE A 175 -10.26 16.83 -9.41
N GLU A 176 -9.40 17.61 -10.07
CA GLU A 176 -7.96 17.38 -10.07
C GLU A 176 -7.33 18.14 -8.90
N THR A 177 -6.44 17.45 -8.17
CA THR A 177 -5.64 18.04 -7.08
C THR A 177 -4.17 17.81 -7.38
N LEU A 178 -3.34 18.83 -7.29
CA LEU A 178 -1.89 18.64 -7.25
C LEU A 178 -1.49 18.17 -5.86
N VAL A 179 -1.16 16.89 -5.71
CA VAL A 179 -0.85 16.30 -4.39
C VAL A 179 0.63 16.35 -4.02
N SER A 180 1.53 16.43 -5.01
CA SER A 180 2.97 16.52 -4.77
C SER A 180 3.70 17.14 -5.95
N ARG A 181 4.79 17.89 -5.68
CA ARG A 181 5.71 18.39 -6.70
C ARG A 181 7.09 18.59 -6.10
N SER A 182 8.11 18.05 -6.76
CA SER A 182 9.53 18.31 -6.42
C SER A 182 9.82 19.80 -6.56
N SER A 183 10.57 20.38 -5.63
CA SER A 183 10.86 21.82 -5.60
C SER A 183 11.55 22.33 -6.87
N ASP A 184 12.32 21.46 -7.52
CA ASP A 184 13.08 21.75 -8.73
C ASP A 184 12.38 21.29 -10.04
N PHE A 185 11.16 20.75 -9.98
CA PHE A 185 10.41 20.28 -11.14
C PHE A 185 10.29 21.33 -12.24
N ASN A 186 10.10 22.59 -11.85
CA ASN A 186 9.98 23.75 -12.72
C ASN A 186 11.24 24.62 -12.80
N SER A 187 12.40 24.13 -12.33
CA SER A 187 13.67 24.86 -12.46
C SER A 187 14.05 25.08 -13.93
N ALA A 188 14.83 26.12 -14.20
CA ALA A 188 15.28 26.45 -15.57
C ALA A 188 16.01 25.27 -16.25
N LYS A 189 16.73 24.44 -15.48
CA LYS A 189 17.39 23.22 -15.96
C LYS A 189 16.36 22.16 -16.34
N ASN A 190 15.44 21.85 -15.45
CA ASN A 190 14.52 20.72 -15.61
C ASN A 190 13.39 21.02 -16.60
N LYS A 191 12.98 22.29 -16.78
CA LYS A 191 11.99 22.68 -17.79
C LYS A 191 12.42 22.37 -19.24
N LYS A 192 13.72 22.21 -19.48
CA LYS A 192 14.25 21.83 -20.82
C LYS A 192 14.08 20.36 -21.12
N GLN A 193 13.79 19.53 -20.12
CA GLN A 193 13.62 18.09 -20.28
C GLN A 193 12.17 17.79 -20.63
N GLU A 194 11.99 16.79 -21.48
CA GLU A 194 10.67 16.21 -21.78
C GLU A 194 10.00 15.69 -20.51
N ILE A 195 8.67 15.82 -20.44
CA ILE A 195 7.86 15.22 -19.39
C ILE A 195 7.41 13.83 -19.86
N VAL A 196 7.67 12.81 -19.04
CA VAL A 196 7.12 11.47 -19.20
C VAL A 196 6.01 11.31 -18.16
N THR A 197 4.83 10.89 -18.60
CA THR A 197 3.64 10.78 -17.75
C THR A 197 3.11 9.35 -17.74
N VAL A 198 2.75 8.87 -16.54
CA VAL A 198 2.04 7.62 -16.32
C VAL A 198 0.73 7.94 -15.61
N ILE A 199 -0.38 7.41 -16.14
CA ILE A 199 -1.70 7.52 -15.52
C ILE A 199 -2.08 6.14 -14.95
N ILE A 200 -2.46 6.12 -13.68
CA ILE A 200 -2.90 4.94 -12.95
C ILE A 200 -4.36 5.13 -12.61
N ASP A 201 -5.21 4.22 -13.06
CA ASP A 201 -6.61 4.14 -12.64
C ASP A 201 -6.73 3.03 -11.58
N PHE A 202 -6.99 3.38 -10.32
CA PHE A 202 -7.09 2.38 -9.27
C PHE A 202 -8.33 1.48 -9.41
N GLY A 203 -9.29 1.84 -10.25
CA GLY A 203 -10.39 0.96 -10.64
C GLY A 203 -9.98 -0.24 -11.48
N THR A 204 -8.73 -0.29 -11.97
CA THR A 204 -8.18 -1.46 -12.67
C THR A 204 -7.72 -2.57 -11.72
N PHE A 205 -7.66 -2.32 -10.41
CA PHE A 205 -7.30 -3.33 -9.43
C PHE A 205 -8.15 -4.59 -9.59
N LEU A 206 -7.50 -5.74 -9.80
CA LEU A 206 -8.13 -7.05 -10.05
C LEU A 206 -9.08 -7.08 -11.27
N LYS A 207 -8.92 -6.16 -12.23
CA LYS A 207 -9.75 -6.06 -13.43
C LYS A 207 -9.01 -6.38 -14.73
N GLU A 208 -7.70 -6.25 -14.76
CA GLU A 208 -6.90 -6.44 -15.96
C GLU A 208 -6.54 -7.91 -16.19
N GLY A 209 -6.44 -8.32 -17.46
CA GLY A 209 -6.13 -9.68 -17.87
C GLY A 209 -7.31 -10.65 -17.84
N PHE A 210 -7.02 -11.93 -18.08
CA PHE A 210 -8.01 -12.99 -17.99
C PHE A 210 -8.36 -13.30 -16.52
N LYS A 211 -9.48 -14.00 -16.29
CA LYS A 211 -9.92 -14.38 -14.93
C LYS A 211 -8.80 -15.08 -14.13
N LYS A 212 -7.98 -15.92 -14.78
CA LYS A 212 -6.83 -16.59 -14.14
C LYS A 212 -5.77 -15.61 -13.66
N ASP A 213 -5.49 -14.55 -14.45
CA ASP A 213 -4.49 -13.54 -14.12
C ASP A 213 -4.97 -12.67 -12.96
N ARG A 214 -6.25 -12.29 -12.96
CA ARG A 214 -6.90 -11.56 -11.85
C ARG A 214 -6.92 -12.38 -10.55
N LYS A 215 -7.18 -13.69 -10.61
CA LYS A 215 -7.06 -14.60 -9.45
C LYS A 215 -5.63 -14.70 -8.96
N ARG A 216 -4.66 -14.76 -9.87
CA ARG A 216 -3.23 -14.79 -9.56
C ARG A 216 -2.78 -13.50 -8.87
N GLU A 217 -3.24 -12.35 -9.36
CA GLU A 217 -3.00 -11.05 -8.71
C GLU A 217 -3.58 -11.01 -7.31
N LEU A 218 -4.85 -11.40 -7.13
CA LEU A 218 -5.49 -11.45 -5.82
C LEU A 218 -4.73 -12.35 -4.85
N ALA A 219 -4.30 -13.54 -5.30
CA ALA A 219 -3.53 -14.45 -4.48
C ALA A 219 -2.18 -13.85 -4.07
N ALA A 220 -1.48 -13.17 -4.98
CA ALA A 220 -0.22 -12.50 -4.70
C ALA A 220 -0.38 -11.33 -3.71
N PHE A 221 -1.41 -10.52 -3.89
CA PHE A 221 -1.76 -9.43 -2.98
C PHE A 221 -2.02 -9.96 -1.57
N LEU A 222 -2.97 -10.90 -1.43
CA LEU A 222 -3.33 -11.47 -0.12
C LEU A 222 -2.18 -12.23 0.55
N ALA A 223 -1.35 -12.95 -0.21
CA ALA A 223 -0.19 -13.67 0.34
C ALA A 223 0.84 -12.71 0.96
N ASN A 224 1.09 -11.58 0.30
CA ASN A 224 1.98 -10.56 0.84
C ASN A 224 1.37 -9.92 2.10
N LEU A 225 0.08 -9.55 2.10
CA LEU A 225 -0.58 -9.01 3.28
C LEU A 225 -0.58 -10.00 4.45
N ALA A 226 -0.85 -11.29 4.18
CA ALA A 226 -0.83 -12.34 5.19
C ALA A 226 0.54 -12.50 5.85
N HIS A 227 1.62 -12.34 5.06
CA HIS A 227 2.98 -12.35 5.59
C HIS A 227 3.28 -11.13 6.46
N GLU A 228 2.99 -9.92 5.97
CA GLU A 228 3.26 -8.66 6.68
C GLU A 228 2.56 -8.61 8.05
N THR A 229 1.38 -9.18 8.15
CA THR A 229 0.50 -9.10 9.31
C THR A 229 0.40 -10.40 10.10
N GLY A 230 1.23 -11.40 9.75
CA GLY A 230 1.11 -12.76 10.28
C GLY A 230 1.38 -12.87 11.78
N GLY A 231 0.48 -13.56 12.49
CA GLY A 231 0.65 -14.00 13.88
C GLY A 231 0.98 -15.49 14.02
N GLY A 232 1.13 -16.18 12.89
CA GLY A 232 1.37 -17.61 12.83
C GLY A 232 2.84 -18.02 12.87
N TRP A 233 3.06 -19.31 12.86
CA TRP A 233 4.35 -19.98 12.81
C TRP A 233 4.25 -21.24 11.95
N SER A 234 5.36 -21.84 11.55
CA SER A 234 5.40 -22.94 10.56
C SER A 234 4.52 -24.16 10.91
N THR A 235 4.25 -24.40 12.20
CA THR A 235 3.40 -25.50 12.70
C THR A 235 2.09 -24.98 13.32
N ALA A 236 1.66 -23.79 12.96
CA ALA A 236 0.43 -23.19 13.49
C ALA A 236 -0.81 -24.04 13.17
N PRO A 237 -1.77 -24.16 14.09
CA PRO A 237 -3.00 -24.92 13.86
C PRO A 237 -3.74 -24.45 12.61
N GLY A 238 -4.05 -25.36 11.71
CA GLY A 238 -4.74 -25.11 10.46
C GLY A 238 -3.85 -24.52 9.34
N GLY A 239 -2.54 -24.41 9.59
CA GLY A 239 -1.56 -23.83 8.67
C GLY A 239 -1.30 -22.34 8.93
N GLU A 240 -0.12 -21.89 8.56
CA GLU A 240 0.36 -20.54 8.87
C GLU A 240 -0.49 -19.43 8.20
N LEU A 241 -1.03 -19.66 7.01
CA LEU A 241 -1.88 -18.74 6.28
C LEU A 241 -3.12 -18.31 7.09
N LYS A 242 -3.74 -19.22 7.84
CA LYS A 242 -4.94 -18.91 8.65
C LYS A 242 -4.67 -17.92 9.78
N TRP A 243 -3.41 -17.66 10.09
CA TRP A 243 -2.94 -16.67 11.04
C TRP A 243 -2.43 -15.39 10.35
N GLY A 244 -2.65 -15.23 9.07
CA GLY A 244 -2.51 -13.96 8.35
C GLY A 244 -3.54 -12.94 8.82
N LEU A 245 -3.26 -11.65 8.54
CA LEU A 245 -4.14 -10.54 8.95
C LEU A 245 -4.38 -10.48 10.47
N PHE A 246 -3.41 -10.92 11.26
CA PHE A 246 -3.50 -11.01 12.72
C PHE A 246 -3.05 -9.72 13.43
N TRP A 247 -2.05 -9.02 12.88
CA TRP A 247 -1.51 -7.77 13.42
C TRP A 247 -1.71 -6.61 12.47
N ASN A 248 -2.28 -5.50 12.94
CA ASN A 248 -2.52 -4.30 12.14
C ASN A 248 -1.43 -3.24 12.27
N GLU A 249 -0.40 -3.51 13.08
CA GLU A 249 0.77 -2.64 13.25
C GLU A 249 1.99 -3.42 13.73
N ASN A 250 3.18 -2.88 13.46
CA ASN A 250 4.44 -3.45 13.92
C ASN A 250 4.55 -3.37 15.44
N ILE A 251 4.66 -4.51 16.11
CA ILE A 251 4.66 -4.61 17.56
C ILE A 251 5.87 -3.90 18.18
N ALA A 252 7.08 -4.08 17.62
CA ALA A 252 8.29 -3.42 18.14
C ALA A 252 8.19 -1.90 18.00
N GLY A 253 7.55 -1.41 16.93
CA GLY A 253 7.20 0.00 16.76
C GLY A 253 6.23 0.47 17.85
N ARG A 254 5.12 -0.20 18.01
CA ARG A 254 4.09 0.14 19.02
C ARG A 254 4.62 0.16 20.44
N THR A 255 5.34 -0.85 20.83
CA THR A 255 5.86 -1.01 22.21
C THR A 255 7.09 -0.14 22.52
N GLY A 256 7.66 0.55 21.51
CA GLY A 256 8.86 1.36 21.70
C GLY A 256 10.17 0.56 21.77
N VAL A 257 10.15 -0.76 21.55
CA VAL A 257 11.37 -1.58 21.42
C VAL A 257 12.18 -1.10 20.23
N ASN A 258 11.52 -0.79 19.11
CA ASN A 258 12.14 -0.02 18.03
C ASN A 258 11.78 1.45 18.22
N THR A 259 12.77 2.28 18.54
CA THR A 259 12.61 3.72 18.84
C THR A 259 12.69 4.62 17.61
N SER A 260 13.01 4.08 16.41
CA SER A 260 13.09 4.87 15.18
C SER A 260 11.78 5.62 14.92
N ALA A 261 11.89 6.88 14.52
CA ALA A 261 10.75 7.68 14.08
C ALA A 261 10.29 7.29 12.65
N PHE A 262 11.11 6.56 11.90
CA PHE A 262 10.89 6.25 10.48
C PHE A 262 10.67 7.53 9.65
N VAL A 263 11.54 8.52 9.87
CA VAL A 263 11.61 9.76 9.10
C VAL A 263 12.80 9.70 8.16
N ASP A 264 12.51 9.90 6.87
CA ASP A 264 13.51 10.08 5.83
C ASP A 264 13.69 11.58 5.58
N GLU A 265 14.85 12.10 5.94
CA GLU A 265 15.18 13.53 5.83
C GLU A 265 15.23 14.00 4.37
N ALA A 266 15.56 13.13 3.42
CA ALA A 266 15.59 13.49 2.01
C ALA A 266 14.20 13.86 1.48
N SER A 267 13.16 13.27 2.02
CA SER A 267 11.76 13.55 1.68
C SER A 267 11.11 14.64 2.53
N ALA A 268 11.79 15.15 3.57
CA ALA A 268 11.21 16.06 4.56
C ALA A 268 10.72 17.39 3.96
N ALA A 269 11.28 17.86 2.85
CA ALA A 269 10.80 19.05 2.15
C ALA A 269 9.34 18.90 1.66
N LEU A 270 8.95 17.69 1.22
CA LEU A 270 7.59 17.40 0.77
C LEU A 270 6.71 16.85 1.90
N TYR A 271 7.26 15.95 2.70
CA TYR A 271 6.56 15.19 3.72
C TYR A 271 7.31 15.26 5.06
N PRO A 272 7.27 16.42 5.75
CA PRO A 272 8.03 16.61 7.00
C PRO A 272 7.54 15.63 8.08
N GLY A 273 8.51 15.08 8.80
CA GLY A 273 8.18 14.33 10.03
C GLY A 273 7.57 15.29 11.07
N VAL A 274 6.45 14.86 11.68
CA VAL A 274 5.81 15.64 12.74
C VAL A 274 6.44 15.26 14.08
N LYS A 275 6.72 16.25 14.92
CA LYS A 275 7.28 16.04 16.26
C LYS A 275 6.43 15.03 17.05
N ASP A 276 7.08 14.12 17.73
CA ASP A 276 6.49 13.07 18.56
C ASP A 276 5.63 12.04 17.79
N LYS A 277 5.62 12.09 16.45
CA LYS A 277 4.98 11.08 15.61
C LYS A 277 6.00 10.09 15.05
N ARG A 278 5.56 8.84 14.89
CA ARG A 278 6.40 7.75 14.41
C ARG A 278 5.69 7.01 13.28
N TYR A 279 6.41 6.79 12.18
CA TYR A 279 5.85 6.24 10.94
C TYR A 279 6.30 4.79 10.71
N TYR A 280 6.24 3.99 11.79
CA TYR A 280 6.48 2.55 11.70
C TYR A 280 5.33 1.83 10.99
N GLY A 281 5.56 0.56 10.61
CA GLY A 281 4.63 -0.24 9.82
C GLY A 281 3.24 -0.37 10.42
N ARG A 282 2.21 0.08 9.67
CA ARG A 282 0.79 -0.04 10.02
C ARG A 282 -0.03 -0.50 8.82
N GLY A 283 -1.17 -1.08 9.13
CA GLY A 283 -2.10 -1.56 8.12
C GLY A 283 -1.67 -2.88 7.47
N PRO A 284 -2.45 -3.37 6.48
CA PRO A 284 -2.23 -4.67 5.87
C PRO A 284 -0.86 -4.81 5.18
N ILE A 285 -0.30 -3.70 4.69
CA ILE A 285 0.99 -3.67 3.97
C ILE A 285 2.16 -3.22 4.85
N MET A 286 1.94 -3.02 6.16
CA MET A 286 2.93 -2.46 7.08
C MET A 286 3.54 -1.16 6.55
N LEU A 287 2.68 -0.23 6.10
CA LEU A 287 3.07 1.07 5.57
C LEU A 287 4.03 1.77 6.53
N SER A 288 5.23 2.12 6.07
CA SER A 288 6.30 2.74 6.85
C SER A 288 6.84 3.98 6.16
N TRP A 289 7.50 4.85 6.94
CA TRP A 289 8.16 6.07 6.52
C TRP A 289 7.24 7.27 6.26
N ASN A 290 7.65 8.44 6.72
CA ASN A 290 6.93 9.71 6.59
C ASN A 290 6.47 10.01 5.16
N PHE A 291 7.31 9.75 4.16
CA PHE A 291 6.96 10.04 2.76
C PHE A 291 5.80 9.18 2.25
N ASN A 292 5.72 7.91 2.62
CA ASN A 292 4.59 7.06 2.26
C ASN A 292 3.30 7.51 2.97
N TYR A 293 3.38 7.82 4.27
CA TYR A 293 2.23 8.36 5.00
C TYR A 293 1.75 9.68 4.40
N GLY A 294 2.67 10.59 4.06
CA GLY A 294 2.34 11.88 3.44
C GLY A 294 1.76 11.74 2.04
N LEU A 295 2.36 10.91 1.17
CA LEU A 295 1.88 10.67 -0.18
C LEU A 295 0.49 10.04 -0.17
N PHE A 296 0.29 8.95 0.58
CA PHE A 296 -1.01 8.29 0.60
C PHE A 296 -2.08 9.11 1.32
N SER A 297 -1.70 9.92 2.31
CA SER A 297 -2.59 10.93 2.86
C SER A 297 -3.08 11.92 1.80
N SER A 298 -2.17 12.41 0.95
CA SER A 298 -2.52 13.30 -0.15
C SER A 298 -3.45 12.64 -1.17
N ILE A 299 -3.21 11.36 -1.48
CA ILE A 299 -4.05 10.61 -2.43
C ILE A 299 -5.44 10.33 -1.84
N ILE A 300 -5.52 9.89 -0.58
CA ILE A 300 -6.79 9.52 0.06
C ILE A 300 -7.61 10.75 0.41
N TYR A 301 -6.99 11.77 1.02
CA TYR A 301 -7.68 12.91 1.62
C TYR A 301 -7.51 14.23 0.85
N GLY A 302 -6.63 14.28 -0.15
CA GLY A 302 -6.22 15.53 -0.78
C GLY A 302 -5.34 16.43 0.11
N ASP A 303 -4.95 15.95 1.31
CA ASP A 303 -4.11 16.66 2.28
C ASP A 303 -3.06 15.71 2.88
N LYS A 304 -1.78 16.02 2.67
CA LYS A 304 -0.66 15.24 3.20
C LYS A 304 -0.62 15.17 4.72
N ASN A 305 -1.21 16.16 5.40
CA ASN A 305 -1.10 16.29 6.84
C ASN A 305 -2.01 15.36 7.64
N VAL A 306 -3.05 14.77 7.04
CA VAL A 306 -3.99 13.92 7.79
C VAL A 306 -3.26 12.74 8.42
N LEU A 307 -2.55 11.93 7.61
CA LEU A 307 -1.79 10.78 8.11
C LEU A 307 -0.41 11.16 8.66
N LEU A 308 0.18 12.30 8.27
CA LEU A 308 1.42 12.76 8.89
C LEU A 308 1.18 13.18 10.35
N LYS A 309 0.08 13.84 10.64
CA LYS A 309 -0.29 14.24 12.01
C LYS A 309 -0.90 13.11 12.81
N ASN A 310 -1.57 12.16 12.16
CA ASN A 310 -2.30 11.08 12.81
C ASN A 310 -1.99 9.73 12.15
N PRO A 311 -0.73 9.25 12.20
CA PRO A 311 -0.34 8.00 11.54
C PRO A 311 -1.08 6.77 12.07
N GLU A 312 -1.60 6.84 13.29
CA GLU A 312 -2.44 5.84 13.94
C GLU A 312 -3.75 5.55 13.19
N ILE A 313 -4.26 6.47 12.38
CA ILE A 313 -5.47 6.23 11.55
C ILE A 313 -5.30 4.97 10.70
N VAL A 314 -4.10 4.73 10.16
CA VAL A 314 -3.82 3.56 9.32
C VAL A 314 -4.03 2.24 10.06
N SER A 315 -3.78 2.18 11.38
CA SER A 315 -4.03 0.98 12.19
C SER A 315 -5.37 1.01 12.94
N ALA A 316 -6.05 2.15 13.00
CA ALA A 316 -7.36 2.26 13.65
C ALA A 316 -8.54 2.01 12.71
N ASP A 317 -8.41 2.40 11.44
CA ASP A 317 -9.45 2.27 10.41
C ASP A 317 -9.03 1.22 9.37
N GLY A 318 -9.74 0.08 9.36
CA GLY A 318 -9.44 -1.04 8.46
C GLY A 318 -9.65 -0.70 6.98
N LYS A 319 -10.64 0.15 6.66
CA LYS A 319 -10.83 0.64 5.29
C LYS A 319 -9.61 1.46 4.84
N VAL A 320 -9.17 2.41 5.64
CA VAL A 320 -7.97 3.21 5.34
C VAL A 320 -6.74 2.33 5.23
N GLY A 321 -6.60 1.33 6.11
CA GLY A 321 -5.53 0.34 6.02
C GLY A 321 -5.50 -0.37 4.67
N PHE A 322 -6.63 -0.92 4.22
CA PHE A 322 -6.73 -1.57 2.90
C PHE A 322 -6.54 -0.59 1.74
N MET A 323 -7.01 0.65 1.85
CA MET A 323 -6.72 1.68 0.84
C MET A 323 -5.21 1.87 0.68
N THR A 324 -4.45 2.00 1.77
CA THR A 324 -2.99 2.14 1.69
C THR A 324 -2.32 0.92 1.04
N ALA A 325 -2.84 -0.28 1.28
CA ALA A 325 -2.31 -1.50 0.67
C ALA A 325 -2.55 -1.55 -0.85
N ILE A 326 -3.78 -1.21 -1.31
CA ILE A 326 -4.10 -1.18 -2.74
C ILE A 326 -3.31 -0.07 -3.45
N LEU A 327 -3.22 1.13 -2.85
CA LEU A 327 -2.43 2.23 -3.39
C LEU A 327 -0.96 1.83 -3.54
N PHE A 328 -0.36 1.19 -2.53
CA PHE A 328 1.03 0.73 -2.59
C PHE A 328 1.22 -0.33 -3.68
N TRP A 329 0.28 -1.28 -3.79
CA TRP A 329 0.31 -2.36 -4.78
C TRP A 329 0.28 -1.86 -6.22
N MET A 330 -0.51 -0.82 -6.48
CA MET A 330 -0.79 -0.29 -7.82
C MET A 330 0.14 0.85 -8.25
N THR A 331 0.83 1.51 -7.32
CA THR A 331 1.64 2.70 -7.63
C THR A 331 3.10 2.34 -7.88
N PRO A 332 3.65 2.60 -9.07
CA PRO A 332 5.08 2.47 -9.32
C PRO A 332 5.86 3.50 -8.51
N GLN A 333 7.04 3.12 -8.03
CA GLN A 333 7.97 3.97 -7.29
C GLN A 333 9.35 3.88 -7.96
N ASP A 334 9.54 4.64 -9.03
CA ASP A 334 10.75 4.55 -9.85
C ASP A 334 12.04 4.38 -9.01
N PRO A 335 12.92 3.42 -9.35
CA PRO A 335 12.91 2.52 -10.52
C PRO A 335 12.02 1.27 -10.39
N LYS A 336 11.25 1.11 -9.30
CA LYS A 336 10.39 -0.04 -9.10
C LYS A 336 9.10 0.08 -9.92
N PRO A 337 8.67 -0.97 -10.65
CA PRO A 337 7.32 -1.05 -11.21
C PRO A 337 6.27 -1.16 -10.09
N SER A 338 5.00 -1.08 -10.45
CA SER A 338 3.94 -1.51 -9.54
C SER A 338 3.92 -3.05 -9.40
N ALA A 339 3.55 -3.56 -8.22
CA ALA A 339 3.37 -5.00 -8.05
C ALA A 339 2.22 -5.53 -8.94
N HIS A 340 1.19 -4.70 -9.16
CA HIS A 340 0.12 -4.96 -10.11
C HIS A 340 0.67 -5.24 -11.52
N ASP A 341 1.43 -4.31 -12.12
CA ASP A 341 1.95 -4.49 -13.47
C ASP A 341 2.88 -5.70 -13.60
N VAL A 342 3.62 -6.02 -12.54
CA VAL A 342 4.46 -7.22 -12.48
C VAL A 342 3.62 -8.48 -12.56
N ILE A 343 2.63 -8.63 -11.66
CA ILE A 343 1.91 -9.90 -11.52
C ILE A 343 0.96 -10.18 -12.70
N ILE A 344 0.46 -9.15 -13.37
CA ILE A 344 -0.36 -9.29 -14.58
C ILE A 344 0.48 -9.35 -15.87
N ASN A 345 1.81 -9.40 -15.77
CA ASN A 345 2.77 -9.44 -16.88
C ASN A 345 2.74 -8.21 -17.82
N LYS A 346 2.27 -7.07 -17.33
CA LYS A 346 2.28 -5.78 -18.05
C LYS A 346 3.68 -5.14 -18.02
N TRP A 347 4.35 -5.23 -16.86
CA TRP A 347 5.74 -4.79 -16.75
C TRP A 347 6.70 -5.67 -17.57
N LYS A 348 7.63 -5.02 -18.27
CA LYS A 348 8.69 -5.68 -19.02
C LYS A 348 10.04 -5.26 -18.44
N PRO A 349 10.87 -6.22 -18.00
CA PRO A 349 12.17 -5.90 -17.43
C PRO A 349 13.10 -5.25 -18.47
N SER A 350 13.77 -4.19 -18.04
CA SER A 350 14.84 -3.55 -18.80
C SER A 350 16.12 -4.42 -18.78
N LYS A 351 17.11 -4.07 -19.60
CA LYS A 351 18.44 -4.72 -19.52
C LYS A 351 19.09 -4.59 -18.15
N ALA A 352 18.86 -3.46 -17.46
CA ALA A 352 19.34 -3.24 -16.11
C ALA A 352 18.63 -4.13 -15.09
N ASP A 353 17.34 -4.33 -15.23
CA ASP A 353 16.55 -5.24 -14.36
C ASP A 353 17.01 -6.70 -14.55
N ILE A 354 17.21 -7.13 -15.80
CA ILE A 354 17.71 -8.47 -16.13
C ILE A 354 19.08 -8.70 -15.50
N ALA A 355 19.98 -7.72 -15.55
CA ALA A 355 21.30 -7.79 -14.92
C ALA A 355 21.24 -7.87 -13.39
N LYS A 356 20.12 -7.46 -12.78
CA LYS A 356 19.83 -7.63 -11.36
C LYS A 356 19.10 -8.94 -11.02
N GLY A 357 18.88 -9.82 -12.00
CA GLY A 357 18.13 -11.07 -11.82
C GLY A 357 16.60 -10.88 -11.82
N LEU A 358 16.10 -9.69 -12.13
CA LEU A 358 14.68 -9.36 -12.20
C LEU A 358 14.15 -9.63 -13.63
N SER A 359 14.29 -10.87 -14.10
CA SER A 359 14.07 -11.20 -15.53
C SER A 359 12.68 -11.83 -15.80
N GLN A 360 12.05 -12.41 -14.79
CA GLN A 360 10.80 -13.17 -14.96
C GLN A 360 9.69 -12.54 -14.11
N PRO A 361 8.76 -11.78 -14.71
CA PRO A 361 7.58 -11.28 -13.98
C PRO A 361 6.87 -12.40 -13.25
N GLY A 362 6.60 -12.20 -11.95
CA GLY A 362 5.97 -13.20 -11.11
C GLY A 362 5.98 -12.80 -9.64
N PHE A 363 5.54 -13.73 -8.79
CA PHE A 363 5.38 -13.48 -7.37
C PHE A 363 6.67 -13.02 -6.67
N GLY A 364 7.81 -13.65 -7.01
CA GLY A 364 9.12 -13.26 -6.43
C GLY A 364 9.47 -11.78 -6.66
N ILE A 365 9.14 -11.23 -7.84
CA ILE A 365 9.39 -9.80 -8.11
C ILE A 365 8.40 -8.91 -7.34
N THR A 366 7.15 -9.34 -7.08
CA THR A 366 6.27 -8.56 -6.21
C THR A 366 6.83 -8.41 -4.80
N ILE A 367 7.53 -9.42 -4.28
CA ILE A 367 8.27 -9.33 -3.02
C ILE A 367 9.34 -8.23 -3.10
N MET A 368 10.11 -8.20 -4.21
CA MET A 368 11.14 -7.19 -4.42
C MET A 368 10.59 -5.77 -4.53
N VAL A 369 9.39 -5.61 -5.09
CA VAL A 369 8.68 -4.32 -5.13
C VAL A 369 8.31 -3.85 -3.73
N LEU A 370 7.73 -4.75 -2.91
CA LEU A 370 7.29 -4.42 -1.56
C LEU A 370 8.47 -4.23 -0.59
N ASN A 371 9.43 -5.14 -0.63
CA ASN A 371 10.55 -5.16 0.31
C ASN A 371 11.86 -5.61 -0.34
N GLY A 372 12.62 -4.67 -0.89
CA GLY A 372 13.93 -4.95 -1.49
C GLY A 372 14.99 -5.53 -0.54
N LEU A 373 14.75 -5.47 0.79
CA LEU A 373 15.64 -6.11 1.78
C LEU A 373 15.53 -7.64 1.76
N GLU A 374 14.49 -8.18 1.16
CA GLU A 374 14.31 -9.62 0.95
C GLU A 374 14.97 -10.13 -0.34
N ALA A 375 15.89 -9.35 -0.93
CA ALA A 375 16.66 -9.74 -2.09
C ALA A 375 17.55 -10.97 -1.81
N ASN A 376 17.70 -11.82 -2.82
CA ASN A 376 18.57 -12.99 -2.80
C ASN A 376 18.25 -13.98 -1.66
N LEU A 377 16.98 -14.12 -1.31
CA LEU A 377 16.50 -15.10 -0.34
C LEU A 377 15.81 -16.25 -1.06
N GLY A 378 16.24 -17.48 -0.71
CA GLY A 378 15.54 -18.69 -1.11
C GLY A 378 14.48 -19.10 -0.08
N GLU A 379 13.75 -20.16 -0.40
CA GLU A 379 12.74 -20.76 0.46
C GLU A 379 13.36 -21.66 1.54
N VAL A 380 14.33 -21.12 2.30
CA VAL A 380 14.93 -21.83 3.43
C VAL A 380 14.08 -21.67 4.69
N GLU A 381 14.22 -22.62 5.64
CA GLU A 381 13.46 -22.60 6.88
C GLU A 381 13.65 -21.27 7.64
N GLY A 382 12.54 -20.70 8.09
CA GLY A 382 12.52 -19.42 8.81
C GLY A 382 12.67 -18.16 7.95
N SER A 383 12.87 -18.29 6.62
CA SER A 383 12.94 -17.11 5.76
C SER A 383 11.56 -16.48 5.54
N SER A 384 11.54 -15.15 5.42
CA SER A 384 10.33 -14.39 5.07
C SER A 384 9.79 -14.81 3.69
N VAL A 385 10.67 -15.05 2.74
CA VAL A 385 10.33 -15.47 1.38
C VAL A 385 9.66 -16.84 1.35
N LYS A 386 10.12 -17.82 2.15
CA LYS A 386 9.46 -19.12 2.27
C LYS A 386 8.02 -18.99 2.74
N ARG A 387 7.79 -18.11 3.72
CA ARG A 387 6.43 -17.82 4.24
C ARG A 387 5.55 -17.18 3.19
N ARG A 388 6.03 -16.13 2.50
CA ARG A 388 5.29 -15.47 1.42
C ARG A 388 4.92 -16.46 0.30
N ALA A 389 5.91 -17.25 -0.16
CA ALA A 389 5.72 -18.27 -1.18
C ALA A 389 4.74 -19.37 -0.74
N GLY A 390 4.79 -19.78 0.51
CA GLY A 390 3.84 -20.74 1.11
C GLY A 390 2.42 -20.20 1.06
N HIS A 391 2.19 -18.98 1.54
CA HIS A 391 0.87 -18.33 1.47
C HIS A 391 0.37 -18.20 0.03
N TYR A 392 1.24 -17.82 -0.89
CA TYR A 392 0.87 -17.71 -2.30
C TYR A 392 0.43 -19.05 -2.90
N ARG A 393 1.16 -20.14 -2.64
CA ARG A 393 0.78 -21.49 -3.08
C ARG A 393 -0.54 -21.95 -2.47
N ASP A 394 -0.75 -21.71 -1.19
CA ASP A 394 -1.98 -22.11 -0.51
C ASP A 394 -3.20 -21.39 -1.09
N ILE A 395 -3.10 -20.08 -1.32
CA ILE A 395 -4.19 -19.29 -1.89
C ILE A 395 -4.42 -19.67 -3.36
N THR A 396 -3.38 -19.78 -4.18
CA THR A 396 -3.52 -20.16 -5.59
C THR A 396 -4.11 -21.56 -5.76
N LYS A 397 -3.71 -22.51 -4.90
CA LYS A 397 -4.29 -23.85 -4.85
C LYS A 397 -5.80 -23.79 -4.53
N THR A 398 -6.19 -23.02 -3.51
CA THR A 398 -7.61 -22.85 -3.14
C THR A 398 -8.40 -22.22 -4.28
N MET A 399 -7.83 -21.25 -5.00
CA MET A 399 -8.48 -20.56 -6.11
C MET A 399 -8.41 -21.31 -7.45
N GLY A 400 -7.75 -22.48 -7.51
CA GLY A 400 -7.56 -23.25 -8.73
C GLY A 400 -6.71 -22.53 -9.78
N VAL A 401 -5.64 -21.85 -9.36
CA VAL A 401 -4.69 -21.15 -10.24
C VAL A 401 -3.42 -21.97 -10.34
N ASP A 402 -3.03 -22.32 -11.57
CA ASP A 402 -1.76 -23.00 -11.85
C ASP A 402 -0.62 -21.98 -11.88
N ILE A 403 0.38 -22.21 -11.06
CA ILE A 403 1.61 -21.41 -10.95
C ILE A 403 2.87 -22.24 -11.24
N THR A 404 2.71 -23.38 -11.93
CA THR A 404 3.83 -24.25 -12.30
C THR A 404 4.86 -23.47 -13.11
N GLY A 405 6.13 -23.54 -12.70
CA GLY A 405 7.23 -22.83 -13.33
C GLY A 405 7.35 -21.34 -12.97
N GLU A 406 6.44 -20.79 -12.16
CA GLU A 406 6.56 -19.42 -11.68
C GLU A 406 7.67 -19.30 -10.62
N LYS A 407 8.52 -18.29 -10.74
CA LYS A 407 9.53 -17.96 -9.72
C LYS A 407 8.85 -17.26 -8.54
N VAL A 408 8.77 -17.97 -7.42
CA VAL A 408 8.06 -17.50 -6.23
C VAL A 408 8.99 -16.98 -5.12
N ASP A 409 10.29 -17.18 -5.27
CA ASP A 409 11.34 -16.68 -4.38
C ASP A 409 12.13 -15.51 -4.99
N THR A 410 13.05 -14.95 -4.22
CA THR A 410 13.91 -13.84 -4.66
C THR A 410 15.37 -14.25 -4.86
N LEU A 411 15.66 -15.57 -4.85
CA LEU A 411 17.04 -16.08 -4.98
C LEU A 411 17.66 -15.60 -6.32
N GLY A 412 18.87 -15.04 -6.24
CA GLY A 412 19.57 -14.45 -7.38
C GLY A 412 19.14 -13.02 -7.76
N MET A 413 18.12 -12.45 -7.10
CA MET A 413 17.66 -11.07 -7.35
C MET A 413 18.47 -10.07 -6.50
N LYS A 414 18.70 -8.89 -7.07
CA LYS A 414 19.23 -7.69 -6.39
C LYS A 414 18.11 -6.63 -6.32
N PRO A 415 18.16 -5.69 -5.37
CA PRO A 415 17.21 -4.58 -5.30
C PRO A 415 17.14 -3.77 -6.60
N PHE A 416 15.94 -3.19 -6.87
CA PHE A 416 15.70 -2.30 -8.01
C PHE A 416 16.65 -1.13 -8.07
#